data_aefef11c0dec1fb14563d51794ddd1bc
#
_entry.id   aefef11c0dec1fb14563d51794ddd1bc
#
_cell.length_a   1.000
_cell.length_b   1.000
_cell.length_c   1.000
_cell.angle_alpha   90.00
_cell.angle_beta   90.00
_cell.angle_gamma   90.00
#
_symmetry.space_group_name_H-M   'P 1'
#
loop_
_entity.id
_entity.type
_entity.pdbx_description
1 polymer ?
#
loop_
_entity_poly.entity_id
_entity_poly.type
_entity_poly.pdbx_seq_one_letter_code
_entity_poly.pdbx_strand_id
1 'polypeptide(L)'
;ILCVLYPFVEPYTLRTTQTAITCEDLPTGIGQLRIVYVSDIHYGSQMFSDARLSSLINRINALNADIVLLGGDYARDKWSAAAFFENLPRRISSNYGVYAVVGECDRSPLEKGEEPSTLRNKMSKAGVTLLCNEVATLRIGTSDIYIAGIDDVSTEMDDAKSVAAQVNSKDFVIFLVHNPSVISSSLLLTDRNGRGNWFDLGLFGHTHGGQIPFLEEAFNFNGVPSRYESGLLLENRSWLLISRGVGTTGLPARLFCQPEIHLITVQSGT
;
A
#
# COMPACT_ATOMS: atom_id res chain seq x y z
N ILE A 1 -18.79 -30.01 7.31
CA ILE A 1 -18.93 -29.51 5.92
C ILE A 1 -18.79 -27.97 5.89
N LEU A 2 -19.51 -27.21 6.74
CA LEU A 2 -19.44 -25.74 6.77
C LEU A 2 -18.01 -25.21 7.04
N CYS A 3 -17.27 -25.82 7.97
CA CYS A 3 -15.90 -25.39 8.30
C CYS A 3 -14.89 -25.62 7.17
N VAL A 4 -15.15 -26.58 6.27
CA VAL A 4 -14.28 -26.89 5.13
C VAL A 4 -14.49 -25.90 3.97
N LEU A 5 -15.71 -25.37 3.84
CA LEU A 5 -16.07 -24.44 2.76
C LEU A 5 -15.79 -22.98 3.13
N TYR A 6 -15.71 -22.64 4.41
CA TYR A 6 -15.53 -21.26 4.89
C TYR A 6 -14.27 -20.57 4.32
N PRO A 7 -13.11 -21.22 4.20
CA PRO A 7 -11.93 -20.59 3.60
C PRO A 7 -12.13 -20.10 2.17
N PHE A 8 -13.03 -20.71 1.40
CA PHE A 8 -13.36 -20.30 0.04
C PHE A 8 -14.43 -19.22 -0.02
N VAL A 9 -15.12 -18.95 1.08
CA VAL A 9 -16.13 -17.88 1.19
C VAL A 9 -15.49 -16.60 1.75
N GLU A 10 -14.55 -16.72 2.67
CA GLU A 10 -13.93 -15.59 3.35
C GLU A 10 -13.28 -14.57 2.40
N PRO A 11 -12.65 -14.94 1.27
CA PRO A 11 -12.12 -13.98 0.29
C PRO A 11 -13.16 -12.99 -0.26
N TYR A 12 -14.45 -13.31 -0.16
CA TYR A 12 -15.56 -12.44 -0.60
C TYR A 12 -16.08 -11.51 0.49
N THR A 13 -15.56 -11.62 1.72
CA THR A 13 -16.02 -10.84 2.88
C THR A 13 -15.20 -9.56 3.10
N LEU A 14 -14.93 -8.82 2.00
CA LEU A 14 -14.14 -7.58 2.04
C LEU A 14 -14.70 -6.62 3.10
N ARG A 15 -13.86 -6.22 4.05
CA ARG A 15 -14.19 -5.24 5.08
C ARG A 15 -13.48 -3.90 4.84
N THR A 16 -14.01 -2.85 5.47
CA THR A 16 -13.33 -1.56 5.61
C THR A 16 -12.87 -1.43 7.05
N THR A 17 -11.56 -1.48 7.25
CA THR A 17 -10.94 -1.28 8.56
C THR A 17 -10.72 0.22 8.76
N GLN A 18 -11.29 0.77 9.83
CA GLN A 18 -11.13 2.18 10.17
C GLN A 18 -10.10 2.32 11.29
N THR A 19 -9.14 3.20 11.10
CA THR A 19 -8.05 3.46 12.04
C THR A 19 -7.92 4.97 12.24
N ALA A 20 -7.83 5.41 13.48
CA ALA A 20 -7.50 6.79 13.82
C ALA A 20 -6.13 6.83 14.51
N ILE A 21 -5.26 7.68 14.02
CA ILE A 21 -3.91 7.91 14.58
C ILE A 21 -3.68 9.41 14.76
N THR A 22 -2.78 9.75 15.68
CA THR A 22 -2.32 11.12 15.88
C THR A 22 -0.85 11.21 15.48
N CYS A 23 -0.49 12.22 14.69
CA CYS A 23 0.88 12.52 14.29
C CYS A 23 1.20 13.98 14.61
N GLU A 24 2.30 14.19 15.36
CA GLU A 24 2.73 15.53 15.77
C GLU A 24 3.16 16.39 14.58
N ASP A 25 3.73 15.77 13.55
CA ASP A 25 4.27 16.45 12.38
C ASP A 25 3.19 16.71 11.28
N LEU A 26 1.93 16.23 11.46
CA LEU A 26 0.84 16.66 10.59
C LEU A 26 0.52 18.14 10.86
N PRO A 27 0.64 19.02 9.85
CA PRO A 27 0.42 20.46 10.05
C PRO A 27 -0.97 20.75 10.64
N THR A 28 -1.02 21.55 11.71
CA THR A 28 -2.26 21.91 12.40
C THR A 28 -3.30 22.56 11.49
N GLY A 29 -2.85 23.28 10.44
CA GLY A 29 -3.71 23.88 9.43
C GLY A 29 -4.48 22.86 8.58
N ILE A 30 -4.05 21.59 8.55
CA ILE A 30 -4.78 20.48 7.91
C ILE A 30 -5.82 19.92 8.90
N GLY A 31 -5.49 19.87 10.19
CA GLY A 31 -6.33 19.35 11.27
C GLY A 31 -6.55 17.84 11.18
N GLN A 32 -7.11 17.37 10.09
CA GLN A 32 -7.43 15.97 9.84
C GLN A 32 -7.19 15.60 8.39
N LEU A 33 -6.61 14.41 8.15
CA LEU A 33 -6.37 13.85 6.83
C LEU A 33 -6.98 12.44 6.73
N ARG A 34 -7.80 12.20 5.72
CA ARG A 34 -8.47 10.91 5.46
C ARG A 34 -7.75 10.19 4.32
N ILE A 35 -7.13 9.07 4.63
CA ILE A 35 -6.37 8.28 3.68
C ILE A 35 -7.08 6.95 3.47
N VAL A 36 -7.35 6.58 2.22
CA VAL A 36 -7.74 5.23 1.86
C VAL A 36 -6.52 4.48 1.37
N TYR A 37 -6.22 3.32 1.98
CA TYR A 37 -5.13 2.45 1.57
C TYR A 37 -5.65 1.10 1.09
N VAL A 38 -5.13 0.64 -0.05
CA VAL A 38 -5.51 -0.62 -0.70
C VAL A 38 -4.26 -1.28 -1.28
N SER A 39 -4.06 -2.57 -1.03
CA SER A 39 -2.96 -3.36 -1.57
C SER A 39 -3.40 -4.75 -2.00
N ASP A 40 -2.56 -5.45 -2.74
CA ASP A 40 -2.70 -6.86 -3.06
C ASP A 40 -4.06 -7.21 -3.68
N ILE A 41 -4.40 -6.52 -4.76
CA ILE A 41 -5.68 -6.72 -5.46
C ILE A 41 -5.69 -8.05 -6.21
N HIS A 42 -4.55 -8.41 -6.84
CA HIS A 42 -4.39 -9.62 -7.65
C HIS A 42 -5.55 -9.83 -8.65
N TYR A 43 -5.91 -8.78 -9.37
CA TYR A 43 -6.94 -8.83 -10.40
C TYR A 43 -6.60 -9.86 -11.47
N GLY A 44 -7.61 -10.58 -11.96
CA GLY A 44 -7.44 -11.69 -12.90
C GLY A 44 -7.07 -13.01 -12.22
N SER A 45 -6.95 -13.06 -10.89
CA SER A 45 -6.95 -14.31 -10.13
C SER A 45 -8.35 -14.98 -10.21
N GLN A 46 -8.40 -16.29 -9.91
CA GLN A 46 -9.66 -17.06 -9.97
C GLN A 46 -10.79 -16.47 -9.12
N MET A 47 -10.44 -15.67 -8.09
CA MET A 47 -11.39 -15.11 -7.14
C MET A 47 -11.73 -13.64 -7.41
N PHE A 48 -11.14 -12.99 -8.43
CA PHE A 48 -11.28 -11.55 -8.63
C PHE A 48 -11.86 -11.22 -10.03
N SER A 49 -13.18 -11.12 -10.10
CA SER A 49 -13.93 -10.77 -11.31
C SER A 49 -14.06 -9.26 -11.52
N ASP A 50 -14.45 -8.83 -12.73
CA ASP A 50 -14.75 -7.43 -13.07
C ASP A 50 -15.86 -6.82 -12.18
N ALA A 51 -16.87 -7.62 -11.83
CA ALA A 51 -17.92 -7.18 -10.91
C ALA A 51 -17.36 -6.88 -9.51
N ARG A 52 -16.41 -7.69 -9.07
CA ARG A 52 -15.72 -7.49 -7.79
C ARG A 52 -14.80 -6.26 -7.83
N LEU A 53 -14.10 -6.05 -8.94
CA LEU A 53 -13.32 -4.83 -9.17
C LEU A 53 -14.22 -3.59 -9.13
N SER A 54 -15.36 -3.62 -9.83
CA SER A 54 -16.31 -2.51 -9.82
C SER A 54 -16.83 -2.21 -8.42
N SER A 55 -17.13 -3.25 -7.63
CA SER A 55 -17.54 -3.11 -6.22
C SER A 55 -16.44 -2.50 -5.36
N LEU A 56 -15.19 -2.92 -5.54
CA LEU A 56 -14.03 -2.37 -4.83
C LEU A 56 -13.86 -0.88 -5.11
N ILE A 57 -13.84 -0.48 -6.39
CA ILE A 57 -13.68 0.93 -6.78
C ILE A 57 -14.84 1.78 -6.25
N ASN A 58 -16.08 1.28 -6.30
CA ASN A 58 -17.23 1.97 -5.71
C ASN A 58 -17.07 2.19 -4.21
N ARG A 59 -16.58 1.16 -3.50
CA ARG A 59 -16.33 1.23 -2.05
C ARG A 59 -15.23 2.24 -1.72
N ILE A 60 -14.11 2.24 -2.45
CA ILE A 60 -13.04 3.22 -2.31
C ILE A 60 -13.60 4.64 -2.47
N ASN A 61 -14.32 4.90 -3.56
CA ASN A 61 -14.85 6.23 -3.86
C ASN A 61 -15.89 6.70 -2.83
N ALA A 62 -16.70 5.77 -2.28
CA ALA A 62 -17.69 6.08 -1.24
C ALA A 62 -17.08 6.51 0.10
N LEU A 63 -15.80 6.24 0.33
CA LEU A 63 -15.09 6.64 1.56
C LEU A 63 -14.71 8.12 1.57
N ASN A 64 -14.84 8.84 0.44
CA ASN A 64 -14.55 10.27 0.32
C ASN A 64 -13.17 10.61 0.91
N ALA A 65 -12.14 9.96 0.38
CA ALA A 65 -10.77 10.11 0.84
C ALA A 65 -10.18 11.46 0.40
N ASP A 66 -9.31 12.02 1.23
CA ASP A 66 -8.43 13.11 0.82
C ASP A 66 -7.34 12.60 -0.11
N ILE A 67 -6.76 11.44 0.22
CA ILE A 67 -5.73 10.77 -0.57
C ILE A 67 -6.10 9.29 -0.69
N VAL A 68 -5.87 8.70 -1.86
CA VAL A 68 -5.91 7.25 -2.04
C VAL A 68 -4.50 6.75 -2.33
N LEU A 69 -4.08 5.71 -1.58
CA LEU A 69 -2.78 5.09 -1.68
C LEU A 69 -2.93 3.63 -2.09
N LEU A 70 -2.21 3.24 -3.14
CA LEU A 70 -2.26 1.90 -3.71
C LEU A 70 -0.92 1.20 -3.48
N GLY A 71 -0.94 0.10 -2.74
CA GLY A 71 0.24 -0.55 -2.16
C GLY A 71 0.88 -1.65 -3.02
N GLY A 72 0.57 -1.75 -4.31
CA GLY A 72 1.18 -2.77 -5.20
C GLY A 72 0.39 -4.07 -5.31
N ASP A 73 0.90 -4.96 -6.15
CA ASP A 73 0.32 -6.26 -6.51
C ASP A 73 -1.10 -6.15 -7.07
N TYR A 74 -1.22 -5.33 -8.14
CA TYR A 74 -2.52 -5.04 -8.79
C TYR A 74 -3.07 -6.23 -9.54
N ALA A 75 -2.19 -7.03 -10.18
CA ALA A 75 -2.54 -8.21 -10.98
C ALA A 75 -1.49 -9.31 -10.83
N ARG A 76 -1.42 -10.27 -11.78
CA ARG A 76 -0.53 -11.44 -11.68
C ARG A 76 0.90 -11.17 -12.18
N ASP A 77 1.05 -10.18 -13.05
CA ASP A 77 2.29 -9.85 -13.73
C ASP A 77 2.26 -8.41 -14.28
N LYS A 78 3.41 -7.89 -14.72
CA LYS A 78 3.54 -6.51 -15.21
C LYS A 78 2.60 -6.16 -16.38
N TRP A 79 2.26 -7.10 -17.26
CA TRP A 79 1.35 -6.85 -18.39
C TRP A 79 -0.10 -6.78 -17.92
N SER A 80 -0.50 -7.71 -17.05
CA SER A 80 -1.82 -7.71 -16.44
C SER A 80 -2.03 -6.49 -15.54
N ALA A 81 -1.00 -6.02 -14.82
CA ALA A 81 -1.05 -4.79 -14.04
C ALA A 81 -1.25 -3.56 -14.94
N ALA A 82 -0.54 -3.48 -16.07
CA ALA A 82 -0.75 -2.41 -17.05
C ALA A 82 -2.18 -2.45 -17.64
N ALA A 83 -2.68 -3.65 -17.98
CA ALA A 83 -4.04 -3.84 -18.48
C ALA A 83 -5.11 -3.52 -17.41
N PHE A 84 -4.85 -3.80 -16.15
CA PHE A 84 -5.72 -3.43 -15.03
C PHE A 84 -6.00 -1.92 -15.01
N PHE A 85 -4.97 -1.08 -15.08
CA PHE A 85 -5.15 0.37 -15.09
C PHE A 85 -5.78 0.91 -16.38
N GLU A 86 -5.55 0.24 -17.51
CA GLU A 86 -6.18 0.60 -18.78
C GLU A 86 -7.70 0.33 -18.78
N ASN A 87 -8.13 -0.73 -18.10
CA ASN A 87 -9.50 -1.23 -18.11
C ASN A 87 -10.25 -0.95 -16.81
N LEU A 88 -9.80 0.01 -15.99
CA LEU A 88 -10.55 0.40 -14.79
C LEU A 88 -11.99 0.78 -15.16
N PRO A 89 -13.01 0.23 -14.47
CA PRO A 89 -14.42 0.48 -14.79
C PRO A 89 -14.82 1.95 -14.57
N ARG A 90 -14.09 2.64 -13.70
CA ARG A 90 -14.17 4.08 -13.44
C ARG A 90 -12.90 4.55 -12.74
N ARG A 91 -12.68 5.87 -12.74
CA ARG A 91 -11.57 6.46 -11.99
C ARG A 91 -11.73 6.27 -10.48
N ILE A 92 -10.62 6.01 -9.83
CA ILE A 92 -10.50 6.17 -8.38
C ILE A 92 -10.47 7.67 -8.09
N SER A 93 -11.30 8.13 -7.14
CA SER A 93 -11.46 9.55 -6.82
C SER A 93 -10.94 9.86 -5.42
N SER A 94 -10.30 11.01 -5.29
CA SER A 94 -9.85 11.61 -4.03
C SER A 94 -9.72 13.12 -4.19
N ASN A 95 -9.60 13.86 -3.08
CA ASN A 95 -9.49 15.31 -3.11
C ASN A 95 -8.13 15.79 -3.62
N TYR A 96 -7.04 15.07 -3.25
CA TYR A 96 -5.67 15.50 -3.48
C TYR A 96 -4.82 14.51 -4.29
N GLY A 97 -5.41 13.47 -4.87
CA GLY A 97 -4.74 12.57 -5.78
C GLY A 97 -4.69 11.11 -5.33
N VAL A 98 -4.34 10.28 -6.28
CA VAL A 98 -4.14 8.82 -6.11
C VAL A 98 -2.68 8.52 -6.38
N TYR A 99 -1.99 7.94 -5.40
CA TYR A 99 -0.58 7.59 -5.49
C TYR A 99 -0.41 6.08 -5.33
N ALA A 100 0.60 5.54 -5.95
CA ALA A 100 0.81 4.12 -6.05
C ALA A 100 2.29 3.75 -5.98
N VAL A 101 2.59 2.57 -5.49
CA VAL A 101 3.88 1.89 -5.64
C VAL A 101 3.67 0.58 -6.37
N VAL A 102 4.74 -0.09 -6.79
CA VAL A 102 4.71 -1.42 -7.38
C VAL A 102 4.94 -2.49 -6.32
N GLY A 103 4.38 -3.68 -6.55
CA GLY A 103 4.72 -4.90 -5.85
C GLY A 103 5.47 -5.88 -6.74
N GLU A 104 5.82 -7.03 -6.19
CA GLU A 104 6.57 -8.09 -6.89
C GLU A 104 5.88 -8.53 -8.19
N CYS A 105 4.56 -8.75 -8.15
CA CYS A 105 3.81 -9.16 -9.34
C CYS A 105 3.83 -8.09 -10.44
N ASP A 106 3.75 -6.82 -10.07
CA ASP A 106 3.73 -5.71 -11.02
C ASP A 106 5.07 -5.53 -11.75
N ARG A 107 6.14 -6.09 -11.18
CA ARG A 107 7.50 -6.10 -11.73
C ARG A 107 7.85 -7.43 -12.41
N SER A 108 7.07 -8.48 -12.23
CA SER A 108 7.34 -9.82 -12.75
C SER A 108 6.89 -9.99 -14.22
N PRO A 109 7.65 -10.65 -15.09
CA PRO A 109 9.04 -11.09 -14.90
C PRO A 109 10.01 -9.92 -14.87
N LEU A 110 11.00 -10.03 -13.97
CA LEU A 110 12.01 -8.98 -13.80
C LEU A 110 13.00 -8.93 -14.94
N GLU A 111 13.20 -7.74 -15.49
CA GLU A 111 14.35 -7.39 -16.31
C GLU A 111 15.17 -6.35 -15.51
N LYS A 112 16.42 -6.68 -15.18
CA LYS A 112 17.26 -5.79 -14.36
C LYS A 112 17.41 -4.43 -15.01
N GLY A 113 17.13 -3.37 -14.21
CA GLY A 113 17.22 -1.99 -14.66
C GLY A 113 16.05 -1.50 -15.52
N GLU A 114 15.00 -2.31 -15.69
CA GLU A 114 13.82 -1.87 -16.43
C GLU A 114 12.97 -0.92 -15.56
N GLU A 115 12.84 0.31 -16.05
CA GLU A 115 11.84 1.25 -15.51
C GLU A 115 10.42 0.74 -15.83
N PRO A 116 9.45 0.82 -14.92
CA PRO A 116 8.07 0.40 -15.17
C PRO A 116 7.31 1.41 -16.06
N SER A 117 7.93 1.84 -17.17
CA SER A 117 7.44 2.93 -18.01
C SER A 117 6.05 2.66 -18.61
N THR A 118 5.79 1.42 -19.03
CA THR A 118 4.48 1.04 -19.56
C THR A 118 3.41 1.13 -18.47
N LEU A 119 3.67 0.59 -17.30
CA LEU A 119 2.76 0.65 -16.15
C LEU A 119 2.55 2.10 -15.71
N ARG A 120 3.62 2.88 -15.57
CA ARG A 120 3.58 4.31 -15.24
C ARG A 120 2.67 5.10 -16.20
N ASN A 121 2.80 4.85 -17.50
CA ASN A 121 1.97 5.51 -18.51
C ASN A 121 0.48 5.13 -18.39
N LYS A 122 0.17 3.86 -18.14
CA LYS A 122 -1.22 3.39 -17.95
C LYS A 122 -1.82 3.95 -16.66
N MET A 123 -1.07 3.95 -15.56
CA MET A 123 -1.45 4.57 -14.29
C MET A 123 -1.74 6.06 -14.46
N SER A 124 -0.83 6.79 -15.10
CA SER A 124 -1.01 8.23 -15.35
C SER A 124 -2.28 8.53 -16.13
N LYS A 125 -2.60 7.78 -17.18
CA LYS A 125 -3.86 7.90 -17.92
C LYS A 125 -5.09 7.60 -17.07
N ALA A 126 -4.97 6.68 -16.11
CA ALA A 126 -6.00 6.38 -15.12
C ALA A 126 -6.13 7.44 -14.01
N GLY A 127 -5.22 8.43 -13.96
CA GLY A 127 -5.17 9.46 -12.92
C GLY A 127 -4.45 9.02 -11.65
N VAL A 128 -3.54 8.06 -11.77
CA VAL A 128 -2.74 7.51 -10.67
C VAL A 128 -1.27 7.89 -10.88
N THR A 129 -0.64 8.43 -9.85
CA THR A 129 0.78 8.78 -9.84
C THR A 129 1.59 7.61 -9.26
N LEU A 130 2.42 6.98 -10.08
CA LEU A 130 3.34 5.94 -9.63
C LEU A 130 4.58 6.57 -9.01
N LEU A 131 4.92 6.14 -7.79
CA LEU A 131 6.14 6.49 -7.08
C LEU A 131 7.09 5.27 -7.08
N CYS A 132 8.26 5.44 -7.67
CA CYS A 132 9.28 4.40 -7.78
C CYS A 132 10.64 5.05 -7.45
N ASN A 133 11.05 4.97 -6.18
CA ASN A 133 12.16 5.73 -5.58
C ASN A 133 11.96 7.25 -5.69
N GLU A 134 10.74 7.71 -5.48
CA GLU A 134 10.33 9.09 -5.67
C GLU A 134 9.57 9.64 -4.45
N VAL A 135 9.63 10.94 -4.27
CA VAL A 135 8.87 11.67 -3.25
C VAL A 135 7.92 12.64 -3.95
N ALA A 136 6.62 12.47 -3.70
CA ALA A 136 5.62 13.43 -4.11
C ALA A 136 5.37 14.46 -3.00
N THR A 137 5.38 15.74 -3.36
CA THR A 137 4.94 16.83 -2.48
C THR A 137 3.48 17.14 -2.75
N LEU A 138 2.67 17.12 -1.70
CA LEU A 138 1.25 17.36 -1.78
C LEU A 138 0.88 18.63 -1.01
N ARG A 139 0.37 19.63 -1.73
CA ARG A 139 -0.05 20.91 -1.16
C ARG A 139 -1.49 20.85 -0.70
N ILE A 140 -1.73 21.04 0.60
CA ILE A 140 -3.05 21.12 1.21
C ILE A 140 -3.19 22.48 1.90
N GLY A 141 -3.96 23.37 1.29
CA GLY A 141 -4.03 24.76 1.74
C GLY A 141 -2.66 25.45 1.67
N THR A 142 -2.11 25.82 2.81
CA THR A 142 -0.77 26.46 2.92
C THR A 142 0.32 25.47 3.33
N SER A 143 -0.02 24.22 3.59
CA SER A 143 0.90 23.21 4.14
C SER A 143 1.30 22.19 3.08
N ASP A 144 2.51 21.68 3.18
CA ASP A 144 3.01 20.57 2.37
C ASP A 144 3.07 19.30 3.22
N ILE A 145 2.69 18.19 2.62
CA ILE A 145 2.93 16.84 3.12
C ILE A 145 3.64 16.03 2.04
N TYR A 146 4.27 14.93 2.43
CA TYR A 146 5.10 14.16 1.51
C TYR A 146 4.66 12.71 1.46
N ILE A 147 4.69 12.14 0.27
CA ILE A 147 4.46 10.71 0.03
C ILE A 147 5.73 10.18 -0.62
N ALA A 148 6.47 9.36 0.13
CA ALA A 148 7.70 8.73 -0.33
C ALA A 148 7.41 7.29 -0.73
N GLY A 149 7.62 6.95 -2.00
CA GLY A 149 7.44 5.59 -2.52
C GLY A 149 8.75 5.03 -3.04
N ILE A 150 9.00 3.74 -2.81
CA ILE A 150 10.16 3.04 -3.37
C ILE A 150 9.74 1.94 -4.35
N ASP A 151 10.70 1.47 -5.15
CA ASP A 151 10.52 0.28 -6.00
C ASP A 151 10.37 -0.97 -5.12
N ASP A 152 9.88 -2.07 -5.69
CA ASP A 152 9.76 -3.31 -4.94
C ASP A 152 11.14 -3.93 -4.68
N VAL A 153 11.32 -4.51 -3.48
CA VAL A 153 12.59 -5.11 -3.05
C VAL A 153 13.03 -6.28 -3.93
N SER A 154 12.10 -6.95 -4.61
CA SER A 154 12.42 -8.04 -5.54
C SER A 154 13.25 -7.57 -6.73
N THR A 155 13.24 -6.26 -7.02
CA THR A 155 14.04 -5.66 -8.10
C THR A 155 15.51 -5.48 -7.74
N GLU A 156 15.87 -5.49 -6.47
CA GLU A 156 17.17 -5.05 -5.95
C GLU A 156 17.50 -3.58 -6.34
N MET A 157 16.47 -2.78 -6.66
CA MET A 157 16.58 -1.36 -7.06
C MET A 157 15.86 -0.42 -6.09
N ASP A 158 15.26 -0.95 -5.04
CA ASP A 158 14.62 -0.17 -4.00
C ASP A 158 15.64 0.75 -3.30
N ASP A 159 15.32 2.04 -3.23
CA ASP A 159 16.22 3.06 -2.67
C ASP A 159 15.53 3.93 -1.60
N ALA A 160 15.24 3.29 -0.46
CA ALA A 160 14.68 3.99 0.69
C ALA A 160 15.61 5.11 1.21
N LYS A 161 16.93 4.95 1.05
CA LYS A 161 17.91 5.95 1.49
C LYS A 161 17.80 7.24 0.67
N SER A 162 17.63 7.12 -0.65
CA SER A 162 17.48 8.28 -1.53
C SER A 162 16.20 9.06 -1.22
N VAL A 163 15.08 8.39 -0.96
CA VAL A 163 13.82 9.09 -0.63
C VAL A 163 13.87 9.71 0.77
N ALA A 164 14.47 9.04 1.76
CA ALA A 164 14.65 9.59 3.10
C ALA A 164 15.50 10.87 3.07
N ALA A 165 16.53 10.92 2.22
CA ALA A 165 17.38 12.09 2.05
C ALA A 165 16.70 13.30 1.38
N GLN A 166 15.46 13.16 0.89
CA GLN A 166 14.70 14.25 0.26
C GLN A 166 13.74 14.96 1.21
N VAL A 167 13.44 14.36 2.36
CA VAL A 167 12.47 14.89 3.34
C VAL A 167 13.15 15.32 4.64
N ASN A 168 12.38 15.92 5.54
CA ASN A 168 12.79 16.31 6.87
C ASN A 168 12.02 15.51 7.91
N SER A 169 12.63 15.20 9.04
CA SER A 169 12.00 14.58 10.21
C SER A 169 10.94 15.45 10.93
N LYS A 170 10.69 16.66 10.44
CA LYS A 170 9.62 17.56 10.89
C LYS A 170 8.51 17.74 9.85
N ASP A 171 8.69 17.16 8.70
CA ASP A 171 7.65 17.10 7.66
C ASP A 171 6.73 15.91 7.97
N PHE A 172 5.43 16.03 7.71
CA PHE A 172 4.58 14.84 7.74
C PHE A 172 4.82 14.00 6.47
N VAL A 173 5.39 12.81 6.68
CA VAL A 173 5.81 11.92 5.59
C VAL A 173 5.07 10.58 5.68
N ILE A 174 4.42 10.21 4.59
CA ILE A 174 3.86 8.89 4.38
C ILE A 174 4.85 8.06 3.58
N PHE A 175 5.34 6.96 4.14
CA PHE A 175 6.20 6.00 3.46
C PHE A 175 5.36 4.86 2.91
N LEU A 176 5.19 4.83 1.59
CA LEU A 176 4.38 3.86 0.86
C LEU A 176 5.29 2.82 0.22
N VAL A 177 5.14 1.56 0.62
CA VAL A 177 5.98 0.44 0.17
C VAL A 177 5.15 -0.82 0.09
N HIS A 178 5.43 -1.67 -0.89
CA HIS A 178 4.72 -2.96 -0.97
C HIS A 178 5.18 -3.93 0.12
N ASN A 179 6.48 -4.20 0.20
CA ASN A 179 7.02 -5.28 1.03
C ASN A 179 7.51 -4.78 2.40
N PRO A 180 6.98 -5.30 3.52
CA PRO A 180 7.35 -4.87 4.87
C PRO A 180 8.76 -5.34 5.33
N SER A 181 9.46 -6.16 4.55
CA SER A 181 10.84 -6.58 4.88
C SER A 181 11.81 -5.41 5.05
N VAL A 182 11.51 -4.25 4.42
CA VAL A 182 12.34 -3.04 4.50
C VAL A 182 12.13 -2.25 5.80
N ILE A 183 11.13 -2.57 6.62
CA ILE A 183 10.76 -1.74 7.80
C ILE A 183 11.98 -1.53 8.70
N SER A 184 12.63 -2.62 9.11
CA SER A 184 13.74 -2.54 10.08
C SER A 184 14.91 -1.71 9.57
N SER A 185 15.27 -1.81 8.30
CA SER A 185 16.32 -1.00 7.68
C SER A 185 15.90 0.46 7.49
N SER A 186 14.64 0.69 7.07
CA SER A 186 14.11 2.03 6.84
C SER A 186 14.00 2.87 8.12
N LEU A 187 13.65 2.24 9.25
CA LEU A 187 13.62 2.91 10.57
C LEU A 187 15.00 3.39 11.06
N LEU A 188 16.09 2.86 10.47
CA LEU A 188 17.47 3.27 10.80
C LEU A 188 18.01 4.38 9.88
N LEU A 189 17.29 4.71 8.81
CA LEU A 189 17.68 5.76 7.89
C LEU A 189 17.50 7.15 8.51
N THR A 190 18.18 8.12 7.92
CA THR A 190 18.13 9.51 8.34
C THR A 190 17.56 10.39 7.23
N ASP A 191 16.91 11.47 7.66
CA ASP A 191 16.43 12.55 6.79
C ASP A 191 17.59 13.31 6.11
N ARG A 192 17.25 14.30 5.29
CA ARG A 192 18.25 15.17 4.60
C ARG A 192 19.21 15.92 5.54
N ASN A 193 18.90 16.00 6.83
CA ASN A 193 19.72 16.67 7.84
C ASN A 193 20.47 15.67 8.75
N GLY A 194 20.45 14.38 8.45
CA GLY A 194 21.06 13.33 9.24
C GLY A 194 20.32 12.98 10.52
N ARG A 195 19.00 13.29 10.62
CA ARG A 195 18.15 12.96 11.76
C ARG A 195 17.34 11.72 11.47
N GLY A 196 17.14 10.86 12.47
CA GLY A 196 16.23 9.71 12.39
C GLY A 196 14.75 10.11 12.38
N ASN A 197 13.87 9.11 12.36
CA ASN A 197 12.40 9.29 12.30
C ASN A 197 11.96 10.14 11.09
N TRP A 198 12.36 9.74 9.90
CA TRP A 198 12.16 10.48 8.66
C TRP A 198 10.76 10.31 8.06
N PHE A 199 9.93 9.38 8.59
CA PHE A 199 8.53 9.21 8.20
C PHE A 199 7.63 8.95 9.41
N ASP A 200 6.35 9.32 9.29
CA ASP A 200 5.35 9.24 10.36
C ASP A 200 4.40 8.05 10.20
N LEU A 201 4.07 7.72 8.96
CA LEU A 201 3.15 6.64 8.62
C LEU A 201 3.73 5.78 7.52
N GLY A 202 4.07 4.53 7.84
CA GLY A 202 4.45 3.50 6.86
C GLY A 202 3.25 2.64 6.50
N LEU A 203 3.04 2.41 5.20
CA LEU A 203 1.94 1.59 4.66
C LEU A 203 2.51 0.45 3.82
N PHE A 204 2.14 -0.79 4.17
CA PHE A 204 2.71 -2.02 3.61
C PHE A 204 1.63 -3.03 3.26
N GLY A 205 1.89 -3.87 2.26
CA GLY A 205 1.09 -5.01 1.83
C GLY A 205 1.84 -6.33 1.87
N HIS A 206 1.82 -7.07 0.75
CA HIS A 206 2.62 -8.28 0.45
C HIS A 206 2.28 -9.53 1.26
N THR A 207 2.12 -9.43 2.58
CA THR A 207 2.01 -10.58 3.48
C THR A 207 0.66 -11.30 3.41
N HIS A 208 -0.35 -10.66 2.86
CA HIS A 208 -1.75 -11.12 2.91
C HIS A 208 -2.23 -11.47 4.33
N GLY A 209 -1.52 -11.01 5.38
CA GLY A 209 -1.79 -11.38 6.78
C GLY A 209 -1.69 -12.87 7.04
N GLY A 210 -0.75 -13.56 6.36
CA GLY A 210 -0.59 -15.01 6.42
C GLY A 210 -1.66 -15.81 5.67
N GLN A 211 -2.66 -15.16 5.10
CA GLN A 211 -3.79 -15.70 4.31
C GLN A 211 -4.48 -16.95 4.90
N ILE A 212 -3.73 -17.99 5.27
CA ILE A 212 -4.19 -19.22 5.95
C ILE A 212 -3.18 -19.57 7.05
N PRO A 213 -3.47 -19.30 8.34
CA PRO A 213 -2.52 -19.35 9.45
C PRO A 213 -1.77 -20.66 9.66
N PHE A 214 -2.26 -21.78 9.16
CA PHE A 214 -1.62 -23.10 9.35
C PHE A 214 -0.81 -23.56 8.13
N LEU A 215 -0.72 -22.73 7.10
CA LEU A 215 0.02 -22.99 5.87
C LEU A 215 1.14 -21.96 5.65
N GLU A 216 1.66 -21.37 6.72
CA GLU A 216 2.70 -20.34 6.68
C GLU A 216 3.93 -20.76 5.85
N GLU A 217 4.33 -22.05 5.91
CA GLU A 217 5.42 -22.58 5.08
C GLU A 217 5.09 -22.57 3.57
N ALA A 218 3.81 -22.70 3.20
CA ALA A 218 3.37 -22.70 1.81
C ALA A 218 3.22 -21.27 1.25
N PHE A 219 3.03 -20.29 2.12
CA PHE A 219 2.96 -18.84 1.83
C PHE A 219 4.19 -18.12 2.38
N ASN A 220 5.36 -18.74 2.27
CA ASN A 220 6.61 -18.26 2.84
C ASN A 220 6.97 -16.88 2.31
N PHE A 221 6.56 -15.84 3.04
CA PHE A 221 6.95 -14.44 2.80
C PHE A 221 8.38 -14.22 3.27
N ASN A 222 9.33 -14.79 2.54
CA ASN A 222 10.76 -14.81 2.87
C ASN A 222 11.26 -13.40 3.21
N GLY A 223 11.86 -13.27 4.39
CA GLY A 223 12.49 -12.04 4.84
C GLY A 223 11.57 -11.08 5.64
N VAL A 224 10.27 -11.38 5.78
CA VAL A 224 9.37 -10.56 6.61
C VAL A 224 9.32 -11.14 8.04
N PRO A 225 9.74 -10.39 9.07
CA PRO A 225 9.56 -10.80 10.46
C PRO A 225 8.06 -10.98 10.80
N SER A 226 7.71 -12.03 11.54
CA SER A 226 6.30 -12.35 11.90
C SER A 226 5.53 -11.20 12.57
N ARG A 227 6.22 -10.31 13.28
CA ARG A 227 5.61 -9.10 13.87
C ARG A 227 5.07 -8.12 12.83
N TYR A 228 5.54 -8.21 11.58
CA TYR A 228 5.10 -7.39 10.43
C TYR A 228 4.19 -8.16 9.47
N GLU A 229 3.51 -9.19 9.97
CA GLU A 229 2.57 -9.96 9.16
C GLU A 229 1.28 -9.20 8.87
N SER A 230 0.70 -8.52 9.85
CA SER A 230 -0.48 -7.65 9.66
C SER A 230 -0.76 -6.77 10.87
N GLY A 231 -1.49 -5.68 10.66
CA GLY A 231 -2.00 -4.84 11.73
C GLY A 231 -1.33 -3.47 11.82
N LEU A 232 -1.59 -2.77 12.93
CA LEU A 232 -1.06 -1.45 13.21
C LEU A 232 -0.07 -1.54 14.37
N LEU A 233 1.12 -1.01 14.16
CA LEU A 233 2.21 -0.96 15.12
C LEU A 233 2.71 0.49 15.26
N LEU A 234 3.31 0.81 16.40
CA LEU A 234 4.05 2.06 16.60
C LEU A 234 5.49 1.73 16.98
N GLU A 235 6.43 2.07 16.09
CA GLU A 235 7.87 1.86 16.32
C GLU A 235 8.62 3.15 16.01
N ASN A 236 9.56 3.55 16.88
CA ASN A 236 10.37 4.75 16.70
C ASN A 236 9.57 6.01 16.32
N ARG A 237 8.38 6.21 16.92
CA ARG A 237 7.42 7.28 16.61
C ARG A 237 6.72 7.18 15.26
N SER A 238 7.04 6.19 14.43
CA SER A 238 6.36 5.95 13.15
C SER A 238 5.24 4.92 13.32
N TRP A 239 4.04 5.24 12.83
CA TRP A 239 2.96 4.30 12.70
C TRP A 239 3.23 3.39 11.50
N LEU A 240 3.10 2.08 11.69
CA LEU A 240 3.31 1.07 10.65
C LEU A 240 2.02 0.29 10.48
N LEU A 241 1.41 0.36 9.30
CA LEU A 241 0.21 -0.38 8.98
C LEU A 241 0.53 -1.41 7.90
N ILE A 242 0.38 -2.69 8.25
CA ILE A 242 0.57 -3.80 7.33
C ILE A 242 -0.82 -4.38 7.00
N SER A 243 -1.21 -4.28 5.74
CA SER A 243 -2.52 -4.70 5.25
C SER A 243 -2.56 -6.19 4.97
N ARG A 244 -3.73 -6.79 5.20
CA ARG A 244 -4.04 -8.16 4.75
C ARG A 244 -4.37 -8.24 3.26
N GLY A 245 -4.42 -7.10 2.57
CA GLY A 245 -4.74 -7.05 1.15
C GLY A 245 -6.18 -7.42 0.81
N VAL A 246 -6.52 -7.27 -0.46
CA VAL A 246 -7.88 -7.46 -0.99
C VAL A 246 -8.06 -8.81 -1.70
N GLY A 247 -7.06 -9.23 -2.46
CA GLY A 247 -7.07 -10.45 -3.27
C GLY A 247 -6.61 -11.70 -2.52
N THR A 248 -6.16 -12.67 -3.29
CA THR A 248 -5.51 -13.89 -2.79
C THR A 248 -4.33 -14.23 -3.69
N THR A 249 -3.29 -14.80 -3.11
CA THR A 249 -2.15 -15.35 -3.84
C THR A 249 -2.09 -16.87 -3.65
N GLY A 250 -1.57 -17.61 -4.64
CA GLY A 250 -1.47 -19.07 -4.60
C GLY A 250 -2.84 -19.75 -4.54
N LEU A 251 -3.33 -20.04 -3.34
CA LEU A 251 -4.64 -20.67 -3.15
C LEU A 251 -5.78 -19.62 -3.12
N PRO A 252 -6.92 -19.87 -3.76
CA PRO A 252 -8.09 -18.97 -3.75
C PRO A 252 -8.90 -19.11 -2.45
N ALA A 253 -8.24 -19.00 -1.30
CA ALA A 253 -8.82 -19.22 0.01
C ALA A 253 -8.18 -18.30 1.07
N ARG A 254 -8.95 -17.92 2.08
CA ARG A 254 -8.49 -17.24 3.29
C ARG A 254 -9.11 -17.88 4.52
N LEU A 255 -8.41 -17.91 5.65
CA LEU A 255 -8.95 -18.47 6.89
C LEU A 255 -8.58 -17.55 8.06
N PHE A 256 -9.59 -16.98 8.74
CA PHE A 256 -9.43 -15.99 9.82
C PHE A 256 -8.61 -14.75 9.41
N CYS A 257 -8.58 -14.48 8.11
CA CYS A 257 -7.80 -13.42 7.50
C CYS A 257 -8.64 -12.70 6.43
N GLN A 258 -9.70 -12.00 6.88
CA GLN A 258 -10.61 -11.29 5.96
C GLN A 258 -9.86 -10.27 5.11
N PRO A 259 -10.15 -10.19 3.80
CA PRO A 259 -9.62 -9.14 2.96
C PRO A 259 -10.09 -7.76 3.44
N GLU A 260 -9.22 -6.75 3.28
CA GLU A 260 -9.53 -5.44 3.82
C GLU A 260 -9.03 -4.29 2.94
N ILE A 261 -9.76 -3.18 3.04
CA ILE A 261 -9.28 -1.85 2.68
C ILE A 261 -9.23 -1.01 3.96
N HIS A 262 -8.33 -0.06 4.02
CA HIS A 262 -8.16 0.77 5.20
C HIS A 262 -8.67 2.20 4.95
N LEU A 263 -9.42 2.74 5.91
CA LEU A 263 -9.66 4.17 6.04
C LEU A 263 -8.90 4.66 7.26
N ILE A 264 -7.81 5.37 7.01
CA ILE A 264 -6.93 5.90 8.04
C ILE A 264 -7.27 7.39 8.22
N THR A 265 -7.60 7.76 9.45
CA THR A 265 -7.80 9.15 9.84
C THR A 265 -6.60 9.61 10.64
N VAL A 266 -5.79 10.48 10.05
CA VAL A 266 -4.65 11.09 10.75
C VAL A 266 -5.09 12.43 11.31
N GLN A 267 -4.86 12.64 12.60
CA GLN A 267 -5.13 13.91 13.28
C GLN A 267 -3.81 14.57 13.65
N SER A 268 -3.77 15.91 13.56
CA SER A 268 -2.61 16.66 14.05
C SER A 268 -2.51 16.51 15.58
N GLY A 269 -1.28 16.33 16.07
CA GLY A 269 -0.96 16.49 17.49
C GLY A 269 -1.31 17.92 17.95
N THR A 270 -1.81 18.06 19.17
CA THR A 270 -2.07 19.36 19.81
C THR A 270 -0.81 19.97 20.37
#